data_078ed7ba118ef9dd41221b17a1768804
#
_entry.id   078ed7ba118ef9dd41221b17a1768804
#
_cell.length_a   1.000
_cell.length_b   1.000
_cell.length_c   1.000
_cell.angle_alpha   90.00
_cell.angle_beta   90.00
_cell.angle_gamma   90.00
#
_symmetry.space_group_name_H-M   'P 1'
#
loop_
_entity.id
_entity.type
_entity.pdbx_description
1 polymer ?
#
loop_
_entity_poly.entity_id
_entity_poly.type
_entity_poly.pdbx_seq_one_letter_code
_entity_poly.pdbx_strand_id
1 'polypeptide(L)'
;KADHDSKEAAEVGIIYNIIPSYGLGDEESSIAAEHYSYFHNEIILNAIKNGVLDSELDGKTYIKPSVLGEKLDWLGLNYYTRVVVKRHLGRFTKYSILDFDTVVGYGHACTPHGLSKIGRFCNGMGWENYPEGLIDAARLASKYSDEIIITENGTSDPKDLYRPVYIVNHIYVLKKLIDEGLKIKGYMHWALTDNYEWPHGFRQKFGLYEVDLTTKERIPRMSSKIYKDIATTNSLPKEYLKYLINLKI
;
A
#
# COMPACT_ATOMS: atom_id res chain seq x y z
N LYS A 1 -9.48 9.77 -22.08
CA LYS A 1 -10.83 9.74 -22.69
C LYS A 1 -10.75 10.13 -24.17
N ALA A 2 -9.99 9.36 -24.93
CA ALA A 2 -9.66 9.69 -26.33
C ALA A 2 -10.39 8.83 -27.37
N ASP A 3 -11.40 8.06 -26.97
CA ASP A 3 -12.19 7.29 -27.92
C ASP A 3 -13.40 8.12 -28.37
N HIS A 4 -13.21 8.88 -29.45
CA HIS A 4 -14.25 9.69 -30.04
C HIS A 4 -15.31 8.88 -30.80
N ASP A 5 -15.07 7.59 -31.05
CA ASP A 5 -15.95 6.73 -31.83
C ASP A 5 -16.84 5.80 -31.00
N SER A 6 -16.55 5.66 -29.69
CA SER A 6 -17.40 4.87 -28.77
C SER A 6 -18.48 5.75 -28.11
N LYS A 7 -19.67 5.18 -27.95
CA LYS A 7 -20.75 5.83 -27.20
C LYS A 7 -20.47 5.91 -25.68
N GLU A 8 -19.45 5.21 -25.20
CA GLU A 8 -19.01 5.17 -23.82
C GLU A 8 -17.56 5.65 -23.72
N ALA A 9 -17.31 6.66 -22.89
CA ALA A 9 -15.97 7.13 -22.61
C ALA A 9 -15.19 6.08 -21.80
N ALA A 10 -13.94 5.82 -22.18
CA ALA A 10 -13.06 4.94 -21.42
C ALA A 10 -12.80 5.51 -20.02
N GLU A 11 -12.88 4.65 -19.00
CA GLU A 11 -12.47 5.00 -17.64
C GLU A 11 -10.95 5.00 -17.53
N VAL A 12 -10.41 6.05 -16.93
CA VAL A 12 -8.96 6.23 -16.74
C VAL A 12 -8.65 6.38 -15.27
N GLY A 13 -7.74 5.54 -14.77
CA GLY A 13 -7.24 5.60 -13.41
C GLY A 13 -5.72 5.69 -13.33
N ILE A 14 -5.22 5.88 -12.14
CA ILE A 14 -3.79 5.80 -11.83
C ILE A 14 -3.59 4.75 -10.74
N ILE A 15 -2.49 4.01 -10.83
CA ILE A 15 -2.02 3.15 -9.75
C ILE A 15 -1.00 3.93 -8.92
N TYR A 16 -1.21 3.98 -7.61
CA TYR A 16 -0.36 4.73 -6.70
C TYR A 16 -0.05 3.95 -5.42
N ASN A 17 1.23 3.95 -5.03
CA ASN A 17 1.65 3.33 -3.77
C ASN A 17 1.47 4.33 -2.63
N ILE A 18 0.51 4.06 -1.74
CA ILE A 18 0.26 4.88 -0.55
C ILE A 18 0.91 4.20 0.66
N ILE A 19 1.81 4.92 1.31
CA ILE A 19 2.48 4.49 2.54
C ILE A 19 1.98 5.38 3.69
N PRO A 20 1.04 4.90 4.52
CA PRO A 20 0.60 5.65 5.68
C PRO A 20 1.75 5.92 6.64
N SER A 21 1.82 7.15 7.12
CA SER A 21 2.89 7.64 7.98
C SER A 21 2.40 7.88 9.41
N TYR A 22 3.23 7.54 10.38
CA TYR A 22 2.92 7.67 11.80
C TYR A 22 4.10 8.31 12.53
N GLY A 23 3.80 9.18 13.50
CA GLY A 23 4.78 9.68 14.45
C GLY A 23 5.02 8.71 15.61
N LEU A 24 5.93 9.08 16.50
CA LEU A 24 6.24 8.32 17.73
C LEU A 24 5.32 8.65 18.90
N GLY A 25 4.33 9.53 18.72
CA GLY A 25 3.36 9.92 19.74
C GLY A 25 3.64 11.30 20.37
N ASP A 26 4.69 12.00 19.95
CA ASP A 26 4.93 13.40 20.27
C ASP A 26 4.48 14.32 19.12
N GLU A 27 4.31 15.60 19.39
CA GLU A 27 3.85 16.60 18.42
C GLU A 27 4.79 16.75 17.23
N GLU A 28 6.09 16.79 17.48
CA GLU A 28 7.10 16.96 16.44
C GLU A 28 7.10 15.79 15.45
N SER A 29 6.98 14.56 15.95
CA SER A 29 6.90 13.38 15.09
C SER A 29 5.56 13.28 14.36
N SER A 30 4.49 13.81 14.92
CA SER A 30 3.17 13.90 14.24
C SER A 30 3.22 14.86 13.06
N ILE A 31 3.84 16.05 13.23
CA ILE A 31 4.10 17.00 12.13
C ILE A 31 4.95 16.34 11.03
N ALA A 32 6.00 15.60 11.43
CA ALA A 32 6.83 14.87 10.47
C ALA A 32 6.04 13.83 9.67
N ALA A 33 5.08 13.15 10.32
CA ALA A 33 4.21 12.18 9.65
C ALA A 33 3.25 12.87 8.66
N GLU A 34 2.69 14.02 9.00
CA GLU A 34 1.87 14.81 8.08
C GLU A 34 2.68 15.29 6.87
N HIS A 35 3.90 15.77 7.09
CA HIS A 35 4.81 16.17 6.01
C HIS A 35 5.16 15.00 5.09
N TYR A 36 5.45 13.81 5.66
CA TYR A 36 5.69 12.61 4.87
C TYR A 36 4.46 12.23 4.03
N SER A 37 3.26 12.21 4.66
CA SER A 37 2.02 11.89 3.96
C SER A 37 1.79 12.85 2.80
N TYR A 38 1.90 14.14 3.04
CA TYR A 38 1.74 15.15 2.01
C TYR A 38 2.71 14.94 0.84
N PHE A 39 4.01 14.86 1.15
CA PHE A 39 5.05 14.72 0.13
C PHE A 39 4.95 13.42 -0.66
N HIS A 40 4.80 12.29 0.04
CA HIS A 40 4.83 10.97 -0.59
C HIS A 40 3.49 10.59 -1.22
N ASN A 41 2.38 10.86 -0.52
CA ASN A 41 1.09 10.30 -0.90
C ASN A 41 0.19 11.31 -1.64
N GLU A 42 0.30 12.61 -1.38
CA GLU A 42 -0.78 13.54 -1.72
C GLU A 42 -0.44 14.53 -2.84
N ILE A 43 0.81 14.96 -3.00
CA ILE A 43 1.20 15.96 -4.02
C ILE A 43 0.75 15.56 -5.42
N ILE A 44 1.04 14.32 -5.84
CA ILE A 44 0.70 13.83 -7.18
C ILE A 44 -0.82 13.63 -7.32
N LEU A 45 -1.46 13.08 -6.31
CA LEU A 45 -2.91 12.86 -6.33
C LEU A 45 -3.67 14.19 -6.35
N ASN A 46 -3.20 15.20 -5.63
CA ASN A 46 -3.73 16.58 -5.70
C ASN A 46 -3.57 17.16 -7.10
N ALA A 47 -2.41 16.98 -7.73
CA ALA A 47 -2.18 17.48 -9.08
C ALA A 47 -3.16 16.84 -10.09
N ILE A 48 -3.37 15.53 -10.01
CA ILE A 48 -4.24 14.79 -10.93
C ILE A 48 -5.73 15.08 -10.68
N LYS A 49 -6.17 15.04 -9.42
CA LYS A 49 -7.60 15.18 -9.08
C LYS A 49 -8.04 16.64 -9.03
N ASN A 50 -7.28 17.48 -8.35
CA ASN A 50 -7.67 18.86 -8.03
C ASN A 50 -7.05 19.89 -8.98
N GLY A 51 -6.15 19.47 -9.87
CA GLY A 51 -5.43 20.37 -10.78
C GLY A 51 -4.47 21.33 -10.07
N VAL A 52 -3.99 20.96 -8.89
CA VAL A 52 -3.16 21.82 -8.04
C VAL A 52 -1.77 21.17 -7.90
N LEU A 53 -0.75 21.88 -8.36
CA LEU A 53 0.64 21.45 -8.24
C LEU A 53 1.40 22.35 -7.26
N ASP A 54 1.94 21.75 -6.21
CA ASP A 54 2.89 22.41 -5.30
C ASP A 54 4.28 22.42 -5.97
N SER A 55 4.60 23.53 -6.63
CA SER A 55 5.85 23.65 -7.39
C SER A 55 7.07 23.93 -6.52
N GLU A 56 6.86 24.43 -5.31
CA GLU A 56 7.92 24.81 -4.38
C GLU A 56 8.15 23.78 -3.27
N LEU A 57 7.31 22.75 -3.18
CA LEU A 57 7.33 21.73 -2.12
C LEU A 57 7.26 22.34 -0.71
N ASP A 58 6.45 23.38 -0.56
CA ASP A 58 6.30 24.12 0.70
C ASP A 58 4.92 23.90 1.37
N GLY A 59 4.04 23.15 0.69
CA GLY A 59 2.67 22.91 1.13
C GLY A 59 1.76 24.17 1.05
N LYS A 60 2.19 25.22 0.35
CA LYS A 60 1.51 26.53 0.31
C LYS A 60 1.48 27.15 -1.07
N THR A 61 2.56 27.03 -1.83
CA THR A 61 2.71 27.69 -3.13
C THR A 61 2.17 26.79 -4.25
N TYR A 62 0.91 27.03 -4.63
CA TYR A 62 0.24 26.21 -5.63
C TYR A 62 0.11 26.93 -6.97
N ILE A 63 0.40 26.18 -8.04
CA ILE A 63 0.04 26.56 -9.42
C ILE A 63 -1.12 25.68 -9.90
N LYS A 64 -1.91 26.18 -10.86
CA LYS A 64 -3.05 25.46 -11.45
C LYS A 64 -2.89 25.35 -12.97
N PRO A 65 -2.06 24.42 -13.45
CA PRO A 65 -1.91 24.19 -14.89
C PRO A 65 -3.25 23.73 -15.49
N SER A 66 -3.66 24.33 -16.63
CA SER A 66 -4.94 24.03 -17.28
C SER A 66 -5.08 22.58 -17.76
N VAL A 67 -3.97 21.85 -17.85
CA VAL A 67 -3.93 20.45 -18.28
C VAL A 67 -4.18 19.45 -17.17
N LEU A 68 -4.23 19.90 -15.92
CA LEU A 68 -4.44 19.06 -14.73
C LEU A 68 -5.90 19.19 -14.21
N GLY A 69 -6.27 18.28 -13.35
CA GLY A 69 -7.56 18.23 -12.66
C GLY A 69 -8.61 17.33 -13.32
N GLU A 70 -9.44 16.71 -12.52
CA GLU A 70 -10.57 15.83 -12.90
C GLU A 70 -10.21 14.72 -13.89
N LYS A 71 -9.01 14.16 -13.79
CA LYS A 71 -8.50 13.13 -14.71
C LYS A 71 -8.57 11.70 -14.16
N LEU A 72 -9.28 11.50 -13.06
CA LEU A 72 -9.27 10.24 -12.34
C LEU A 72 -10.69 9.68 -12.21
N ASP A 73 -10.96 8.56 -12.86
CA ASP A 73 -12.23 7.83 -12.72
C ASP A 73 -12.14 6.78 -11.59
N TRP A 74 -10.99 6.13 -11.42
CA TRP A 74 -10.71 5.17 -10.36
C TRP A 74 -9.25 5.29 -9.86
N LEU A 75 -8.98 4.84 -8.64
CA LEU A 75 -7.64 4.80 -8.06
C LEU A 75 -7.22 3.37 -7.76
N GLY A 76 -6.11 2.95 -8.37
CA GLY A 76 -5.40 1.73 -8.00
C GLY A 76 -4.51 2.00 -6.79
N LEU A 77 -4.80 1.31 -5.69
CA LEU A 77 -4.04 1.42 -4.45
C LEU A 77 -3.06 0.27 -4.32
N ASN A 78 -1.76 0.57 -4.32
CA ASN A 78 -0.73 -0.35 -3.88
C ASN A 78 -0.44 -0.08 -2.40
N TYR A 79 -0.51 -1.12 -1.58
CA TYR A 79 -0.21 -1.05 -0.16
C TYR A 79 0.58 -2.28 0.31
N TYR A 80 1.68 -2.07 1.02
CA TYR A 80 2.51 -3.16 1.56
C TYR A 80 2.74 -3.04 3.05
N THR A 81 3.02 -1.83 3.53
CA THR A 81 3.34 -1.54 4.92
C THR A 81 3.21 -0.04 5.19
N ARG A 82 3.53 0.36 6.40
CA ARG A 82 3.56 1.76 6.85
C ARG A 82 4.99 2.32 6.94
N VAL A 83 5.09 3.61 7.24
CA VAL A 83 6.32 4.25 7.73
C VAL A 83 6.08 4.84 9.12
N VAL A 84 7.10 4.78 9.97
CA VAL A 84 7.15 5.58 11.20
C VAL A 84 8.27 6.58 11.06
N VAL A 85 7.97 7.84 11.32
CA VAL A 85 8.92 8.94 11.15
C VAL A 85 9.06 9.76 12.43
N LYS A 86 10.18 10.43 12.55
CA LYS A 86 10.46 11.49 13.52
C LYS A 86 10.92 12.73 12.79
N ARG A 87 10.78 13.87 13.41
CA ARG A 87 11.27 15.12 12.83
C ARG A 87 12.79 15.18 12.82
N HIS A 88 13.33 15.71 11.74
CA HIS A 88 14.74 16.03 11.58
C HIS A 88 14.89 17.52 11.26
N LEU A 89 14.99 18.36 12.29
CA LEU A 89 15.10 19.81 12.11
C LEU A 89 16.40 20.19 11.41
N GLY A 90 16.29 21.08 10.42
CA GLY A 90 17.43 21.69 9.75
C GLY A 90 18.07 20.88 8.63
N ARG A 91 17.52 19.71 8.30
CA ARG A 91 18.05 18.90 7.18
C ARG A 91 17.85 19.59 5.83
N PHE A 92 16.68 20.17 5.62
CA PHE A 92 16.29 20.87 4.41
C PHE A 92 15.67 22.23 4.76
N THR A 93 16.49 23.22 5.04
CA THR A 93 16.04 24.55 5.46
C THR A 93 15.09 25.22 4.46
N LYS A 94 15.21 24.91 3.17
CA LYS A 94 14.30 25.42 2.12
C LYS A 94 12.98 24.64 2.04
N TYR A 95 12.99 23.34 2.36
CA TYR A 95 11.84 22.44 2.19
C TYR A 95 11.49 21.78 3.51
N SER A 96 10.78 22.51 4.36
CA SER A 96 10.40 22.02 5.71
C SER A 96 9.57 20.74 5.69
N ILE A 97 8.84 20.48 4.61
CA ILE A 97 8.06 19.24 4.44
C ILE A 97 8.95 17.99 4.25
N LEU A 98 10.26 18.14 4.04
CA LEU A 98 11.22 17.04 3.96
C LEU A 98 12.01 16.84 5.27
N ASP A 99 11.66 17.57 6.32
CA ASP A 99 12.31 17.48 7.63
C ASP A 99 11.83 16.29 8.44
N PHE A 100 12.07 15.07 7.92
CA PHE A 100 11.76 13.82 8.60
C PHE A 100 12.85 12.76 8.39
N ASP A 101 12.99 11.87 9.36
CA ASP A 101 13.77 10.64 9.29
C ASP A 101 12.87 9.42 9.56
N THR A 102 13.13 8.33 8.87
CA THR A 102 12.50 7.05 9.16
C THR A 102 13.00 6.45 10.47
N VAL A 103 12.11 5.94 11.29
CA VAL A 103 12.44 5.28 12.55
C VAL A 103 12.65 3.78 12.33
N VAL A 104 13.88 3.32 12.61
CA VAL A 104 14.25 1.91 12.48
C VAL A 104 13.47 1.02 13.44
N GLY A 105 13.07 -0.15 12.95
CA GLY A 105 12.32 -1.17 13.70
C GLY A 105 10.80 -1.06 13.54
N TYR A 106 10.31 -0.23 12.63
CA TYR A 106 8.91 -0.11 12.26
C TYR A 106 8.74 -0.06 10.75
N GLY A 107 7.55 -0.40 10.28
CA GLY A 107 7.12 -0.22 8.91
C GLY A 107 8.10 -0.81 7.90
N HIS A 108 8.53 0.00 6.93
CA HIS A 108 9.50 -0.42 5.91
C HIS A 108 10.98 -0.41 6.39
N ALA A 109 11.25 -0.09 7.64
CA ALA A 109 12.60 -0.01 8.20
C ALA A 109 12.81 -1.04 9.33
N CYS A 110 12.23 -2.22 9.21
CA CYS A 110 12.47 -3.34 10.10
C CYS A 110 13.70 -4.18 9.68
N THR A 111 14.17 -5.01 10.60
CA THR A 111 15.14 -6.04 10.28
C THR A 111 14.45 -7.14 9.45
N PRO A 112 14.97 -7.50 8.26
CA PRO A 112 14.42 -8.60 7.46
C PRO A 112 14.29 -9.89 8.27
N HIS A 113 13.14 -10.55 8.14
CA HIS A 113 12.76 -11.78 8.86
C HIS A 113 12.73 -11.65 10.38
N GLY A 114 12.78 -10.43 10.92
CA GLY A 114 12.70 -10.13 12.34
C GLY A 114 11.28 -9.77 12.81
N LEU A 115 11.24 -9.16 14.00
CA LEU A 115 10.02 -8.55 14.53
C LEU A 115 10.19 -7.03 14.60
N SER A 116 9.10 -6.31 14.34
CA SER A 116 9.05 -4.88 14.59
C SER A 116 9.04 -4.59 16.09
N LYS A 117 9.24 -3.32 16.47
CA LYS A 117 9.19 -2.89 17.87
C LYS A 117 7.83 -3.08 18.54
N ILE A 118 6.77 -3.33 17.76
CA ILE A 118 5.46 -3.70 18.30
C ILE A 118 5.16 -5.20 18.18
N GLY A 119 6.19 -6.02 17.88
CA GLY A 119 6.07 -7.48 17.83
C GLY A 119 5.41 -8.05 16.57
N ARG A 120 5.28 -7.25 15.50
CA ARG A 120 4.77 -7.73 14.21
C ARG A 120 5.91 -8.33 13.38
N PHE A 121 5.61 -9.38 12.61
CA PHE A 121 6.56 -9.98 11.69
C PHE A 121 6.99 -8.99 10.59
N CYS A 122 8.28 -8.99 10.28
CA CYS A 122 8.88 -8.25 9.19
C CYS A 122 9.34 -9.22 8.11
N ASN A 123 8.94 -9.02 6.88
CA ASN A 123 9.22 -9.93 5.76
C ASN A 123 10.69 -9.85 5.27
N GLY A 124 11.01 -10.55 4.18
CA GLY A 124 12.35 -10.55 3.59
C GLY A 124 12.85 -9.19 3.09
N MET A 125 11.94 -8.24 2.83
CA MET A 125 12.25 -6.85 2.49
C MET A 125 12.50 -5.98 3.73
N GLY A 126 12.26 -6.49 4.94
CA GLY A 126 12.22 -5.71 6.17
C GLY A 126 10.93 -4.90 6.32
N TRP A 127 9.83 -5.33 5.70
CA TRP A 127 8.54 -4.66 5.81
C TRP A 127 7.66 -5.31 6.86
N GLU A 128 7.16 -4.50 7.77
CA GLU A 128 6.27 -4.90 8.86
C GLU A 128 4.90 -5.35 8.32
N ASN A 129 4.39 -6.47 8.78
CA ASN A 129 3.01 -6.87 8.53
C ASN A 129 2.07 -5.97 9.36
N TYR A 130 1.51 -4.95 8.73
CA TYR A 130 0.69 -3.94 9.39
C TYR A 130 -0.62 -3.71 8.63
N PRO A 131 -1.59 -4.64 8.75
CA PRO A 131 -2.85 -4.55 8.00
C PRO A 131 -3.71 -3.33 8.37
N GLU A 132 -3.57 -2.79 9.60
CA GLU A 132 -4.25 -1.57 10.01
C GLU A 132 -3.93 -0.36 9.11
N GLY A 133 -2.71 -0.28 8.60
CA GLY A 133 -2.33 0.80 7.69
C GLY A 133 -3.08 0.79 6.36
N LEU A 134 -3.63 -0.36 5.93
CA LEU A 134 -4.48 -0.41 4.75
C LEU A 134 -5.77 0.41 4.94
N ILE A 135 -6.25 0.55 6.19
CA ILE A 135 -7.40 1.40 6.52
C ILE A 135 -7.08 2.86 6.18
N ASP A 136 -5.94 3.34 6.69
CA ASP A 136 -5.53 4.73 6.48
C ASP A 136 -5.18 5.00 5.01
N ALA A 137 -4.53 4.04 4.34
CA ALA A 137 -4.25 4.13 2.91
C ALA A 137 -5.54 4.21 2.06
N ALA A 138 -6.53 3.36 2.34
CA ALA A 138 -7.80 3.36 1.61
C ALA A 138 -8.64 4.61 1.90
N ARG A 139 -8.65 5.08 3.15
CA ARG A 139 -9.32 6.33 3.52
C ARG A 139 -8.63 7.54 2.88
N LEU A 140 -7.30 7.55 2.76
CA LEU A 140 -6.60 8.58 2.03
C LEU A 140 -6.94 8.52 0.54
N ALA A 141 -6.90 7.34 -0.07
CA ALA A 141 -7.27 7.13 -1.48
C ALA A 141 -8.69 7.62 -1.79
N SER A 142 -9.65 7.40 -0.87
CA SER A 142 -11.06 7.80 -1.05
C SER A 142 -11.27 9.31 -1.11
N LYS A 143 -10.31 10.13 -0.67
CA LYS A 143 -10.35 11.59 -0.87
C LYS A 143 -10.18 11.99 -2.34
N TYR A 144 -9.57 11.11 -3.15
CA TYR A 144 -9.20 11.39 -4.54
C TYR A 144 -10.06 10.65 -5.55
N SER A 145 -10.63 9.50 -5.20
CA SER A 145 -11.55 8.74 -6.04
C SER A 145 -12.58 8.01 -5.22
N ASP A 146 -13.81 8.00 -5.70
CA ASP A 146 -14.90 7.21 -5.11
C ASP A 146 -14.72 5.71 -5.35
N GLU A 147 -13.98 5.31 -6.40
CA GLU A 147 -13.74 3.92 -6.75
C GLU A 147 -12.27 3.54 -6.56
N ILE A 148 -12.04 2.55 -5.70
CA ILE A 148 -10.71 2.06 -5.34
C ILE A 148 -10.58 0.60 -5.74
N ILE A 149 -9.45 0.25 -6.35
CA ILE A 149 -9.03 -1.12 -6.59
C ILE A 149 -7.72 -1.33 -5.84
N ILE A 150 -7.62 -2.34 -4.99
CA ILE A 150 -6.33 -2.73 -4.43
C ILE A 150 -5.57 -3.47 -5.53
N THR A 151 -4.66 -2.76 -6.16
CA THR A 151 -3.91 -3.26 -7.33
C THR A 151 -2.67 -4.04 -6.95
N GLU A 152 -2.12 -3.77 -5.76
CA GLU A 152 -1.04 -4.57 -5.19
C GLU A 152 -1.14 -4.60 -3.67
N ASN A 153 -1.04 -5.81 -3.10
CA ASN A 153 -0.88 -6.04 -1.68
C ASN A 153 -0.23 -7.41 -1.47
N GLY A 154 0.92 -7.48 -0.83
CA GLY A 154 1.67 -8.73 -0.73
C GLY A 154 2.85 -8.69 0.22
N THR A 155 3.47 -9.85 0.41
CA THR A 155 4.62 -10.01 1.30
C THR A 155 5.64 -10.99 0.73
N SER A 156 6.93 -10.67 0.90
CA SER A 156 8.02 -11.61 0.58
C SER A 156 8.17 -12.65 1.67
N ASP A 157 7.77 -13.88 1.38
CA ASP A 157 7.81 -15.01 2.29
C ASP A 157 8.14 -16.31 1.55
N PRO A 158 9.42 -16.68 1.44
CA PRO A 158 9.83 -17.86 0.68
C PRO A 158 9.24 -19.18 1.20
N LYS A 159 8.99 -19.26 2.51
CA LYS A 159 8.49 -20.46 3.18
C LYS A 159 6.97 -20.50 3.31
N ASP A 160 6.27 -19.46 2.89
CA ASP A 160 4.81 -19.35 2.99
C ASP A 160 4.24 -19.51 4.42
N LEU A 161 5.01 -19.10 5.43
CA LEU A 161 4.62 -19.22 6.83
C LEU A 161 3.75 -18.06 7.29
N TYR A 162 4.00 -16.86 6.78
CA TYR A 162 3.36 -15.62 7.19
C TYR A 162 2.41 -15.05 6.14
N ARG A 163 2.55 -15.45 4.87
CA ARG A 163 1.67 -14.97 3.78
C ARG A 163 0.18 -15.33 4.03
N PRO A 164 -0.17 -16.52 4.56
CA PRO A 164 -1.55 -16.81 4.98
C PRO A 164 -2.09 -15.77 5.98
N VAL A 165 -1.29 -15.43 7.00
CA VAL A 165 -1.64 -14.40 8.00
C VAL A 165 -1.77 -13.04 7.34
N TYR A 166 -0.85 -12.67 6.46
CA TYR A 166 -0.88 -11.42 5.72
C TYR A 166 -2.16 -11.27 4.90
N ILE A 167 -2.46 -12.24 4.03
CA ILE A 167 -3.64 -12.22 3.15
C ILE A 167 -4.93 -12.11 3.98
N VAL A 168 -5.10 -12.99 4.96
CA VAL A 168 -6.35 -13.06 5.74
C VAL A 168 -6.62 -11.75 6.48
N ASN A 169 -5.59 -11.15 7.09
CA ASN A 169 -5.79 -9.91 7.84
C ASN A 169 -6.06 -8.70 6.93
N HIS A 170 -5.39 -8.60 5.77
CA HIS A 170 -5.67 -7.52 4.83
C HIS A 170 -7.06 -7.65 4.21
N ILE A 171 -7.50 -8.87 3.83
CA ILE A 171 -8.86 -9.11 3.34
C ILE A 171 -9.91 -8.81 4.43
N TYR A 172 -9.63 -9.16 5.68
CA TYR A 172 -10.53 -8.84 6.81
C TYR A 172 -10.69 -7.32 6.98
N VAL A 173 -9.59 -6.57 6.89
CA VAL A 173 -9.61 -5.10 6.91
C VAL A 173 -10.42 -4.54 5.75
N LEU A 174 -10.21 -5.06 4.54
CA LEU A 174 -10.97 -4.60 3.36
C LEU A 174 -12.48 -4.84 3.52
N LYS A 175 -12.86 -6.00 4.05
CA LYS A 175 -14.27 -6.27 4.33
C LYS A 175 -14.87 -5.23 5.27
N LYS A 176 -14.17 -4.85 6.35
CA LYS A 176 -14.63 -3.79 7.26
C LYS A 176 -14.82 -2.46 6.55
N LEU A 177 -13.86 -2.06 5.70
CA LEU A 177 -13.95 -0.81 4.94
C LEU A 177 -15.14 -0.82 3.96
N ILE A 178 -15.43 -1.96 3.33
CA ILE A 178 -16.61 -2.12 2.49
C ILE A 178 -17.89 -2.02 3.31
N ASP A 179 -17.94 -2.64 4.50
CA ASP A 179 -19.07 -2.57 5.42
C ASP A 179 -19.29 -1.11 5.93
N GLU A 180 -18.23 -0.31 6.02
CA GLU A 180 -18.26 1.13 6.33
C GLU A 180 -18.68 2.00 5.13
N GLY A 181 -18.84 1.43 3.94
CA GLY A 181 -19.32 2.11 2.73
C GLY A 181 -18.26 2.54 1.73
N LEU A 182 -16.98 2.18 1.91
CA LEU A 182 -15.96 2.45 0.90
C LEU A 182 -16.21 1.57 -0.36
N LYS A 183 -16.15 2.19 -1.52
CA LYS A 183 -16.34 1.48 -2.81
C LYS A 183 -15.04 0.82 -3.26
N ILE A 184 -14.68 -0.29 -2.61
CA ILE A 184 -13.53 -1.13 -3.01
C ILE A 184 -14.02 -2.16 -4.02
N LYS A 185 -13.58 -2.03 -5.27
CA LYS A 185 -14.06 -2.83 -6.42
C LYS A 185 -13.31 -4.14 -6.62
N GLY A 186 -12.12 -4.26 -6.08
CA GLY A 186 -11.30 -5.45 -6.28
C GLY A 186 -10.05 -5.48 -5.41
N TYR A 187 -9.47 -6.67 -5.32
CA TYR A 187 -8.21 -6.92 -4.63
C TYR A 187 -7.32 -7.84 -5.45
N MET A 188 -6.11 -7.42 -5.72
CA MET A 188 -5.09 -8.19 -6.42
C MET A 188 -3.90 -8.42 -5.49
N HIS A 189 -3.57 -9.70 -5.28
CA HIS A 189 -2.40 -10.05 -4.48
C HIS A 189 -1.12 -9.91 -5.30
N TRP A 190 -0.11 -9.26 -4.73
CA TRP A 190 1.24 -9.22 -5.28
C TRP A 190 2.11 -10.32 -4.65
N ALA A 191 2.47 -11.38 -5.41
CA ALA A 191 2.17 -11.54 -6.82
C ALA A 191 1.64 -12.96 -7.10
N LEU A 192 1.17 -13.21 -8.31
CA LEU A 192 0.74 -14.56 -8.70
C LEU A 192 1.91 -15.55 -8.69
N THR A 193 3.04 -15.16 -9.30
CA THR A 193 4.26 -15.97 -9.35
C THR A 193 5.44 -15.19 -8.79
N ASP A 194 6.46 -15.90 -8.31
CA ASP A 194 7.74 -15.26 -8.02
C ASP A 194 8.26 -14.53 -9.26
N ASN A 195 8.76 -13.32 -9.08
CA ASN A 195 9.19 -12.42 -10.13
C ASN A 195 10.57 -11.81 -9.83
N TYR A 196 11.03 -10.96 -10.73
CA TYR A 196 12.27 -10.19 -10.58
C TYR A 196 11.97 -8.92 -9.77
N GLU A 197 12.41 -8.92 -8.49
CA GLU A 197 12.13 -7.83 -7.56
C GLU A 197 13.22 -6.75 -7.62
N TRP A 198 13.21 -5.95 -8.68
CA TRP A 198 14.12 -4.81 -8.88
C TRP A 198 15.58 -5.14 -8.49
N PRO A 199 16.28 -4.36 -7.63
CA PRO A 199 17.67 -4.64 -7.27
C PRO A 199 17.85 -5.92 -6.44
N HIS A 200 16.76 -6.50 -5.93
CA HIS A 200 16.82 -7.76 -5.18
C HIS A 200 16.85 -9.00 -6.08
N GLY A 201 16.59 -8.83 -7.40
CA GLY A 201 16.55 -9.95 -8.34
C GLY A 201 15.47 -10.96 -7.95
N PHE A 202 15.77 -12.23 -8.06
CA PHE A 202 14.87 -13.34 -7.68
C PHE A 202 14.99 -13.79 -6.21
N ARG A 203 15.70 -13.04 -5.36
CA ARG A 203 15.88 -13.39 -3.95
C ARG A 203 14.62 -13.24 -3.13
N GLN A 204 13.82 -12.21 -3.44
CA GLN A 204 12.55 -11.98 -2.77
C GLN A 204 11.45 -12.83 -3.42
N LYS A 205 10.57 -13.39 -2.58
CA LYS A 205 9.57 -14.38 -2.98
C LYS A 205 8.18 -13.91 -2.61
N PHE A 206 7.54 -13.17 -3.53
CA PHE A 206 6.19 -12.63 -3.35
C PHE A 206 5.09 -13.55 -3.90
N GLY A 207 5.45 -14.51 -4.75
CA GLY A 207 4.49 -15.34 -5.49
C GLY A 207 3.59 -16.20 -4.61
N LEU A 208 2.33 -16.31 -4.99
CA LEU A 208 1.45 -17.41 -4.56
C LEU A 208 1.95 -18.75 -5.11
N TYR A 209 2.65 -18.69 -6.23
CA TYR A 209 3.35 -19.82 -6.84
C TYR A 209 4.87 -19.58 -6.81
N GLU A 210 5.60 -20.53 -6.33
CA GLU A 210 7.04 -20.58 -6.50
C GLU A 210 7.39 -20.83 -7.96
N VAL A 211 8.47 -20.23 -8.44
CA VAL A 211 8.99 -20.46 -9.79
C VAL A 211 10.36 -21.11 -9.69
N ASP A 212 10.48 -22.34 -10.17
CA ASP A 212 11.79 -22.94 -10.42
C ASP A 212 12.44 -22.22 -11.61
N LEU A 213 13.54 -21.54 -11.37
CA LEU A 213 14.19 -20.73 -12.39
C LEU A 213 14.84 -21.56 -13.50
N THR A 214 15.09 -22.85 -13.27
CA THR A 214 15.70 -23.78 -14.24
C THR A 214 14.63 -24.40 -15.13
N THR A 215 13.63 -25.03 -14.50
CA THR A 215 12.57 -25.77 -15.23
C THR A 215 11.42 -24.89 -15.65
N LYS A 216 11.28 -23.70 -15.04
CA LYS A 216 10.15 -22.76 -15.19
C LYS A 216 8.82 -23.33 -14.66
N GLU A 217 8.89 -24.40 -13.90
CA GLU A 217 7.72 -24.95 -13.21
C GLU A 217 7.17 -23.95 -12.19
N ARG A 218 5.85 -23.93 -12.06
CA ARG A 218 5.13 -23.11 -11.08
C ARG A 218 4.51 -24.00 -10.03
N ILE A 219 5.08 -23.95 -8.81
CA ILE A 219 4.70 -24.79 -7.68
C ILE A 219 3.78 -24.00 -6.76
N PRO A 220 2.51 -24.43 -6.54
CA PRO A 220 1.59 -23.69 -5.68
C PRO A 220 2.04 -23.73 -4.22
N ARG A 221 2.03 -22.56 -3.57
CA ARG A 221 2.16 -22.45 -2.11
C ARG A 221 0.80 -22.61 -1.44
N MET A 222 0.75 -22.88 -0.13
CA MET A 222 -0.49 -23.04 0.62
C MET A 222 -1.38 -21.77 0.53
N SER A 223 -0.75 -20.60 0.58
CA SER A 223 -1.45 -19.31 0.43
C SER A 223 -2.19 -19.16 -0.89
N SER A 224 -1.77 -19.86 -1.95
CA SER A 224 -2.48 -19.84 -3.23
C SER A 224 -3.89 -20.44 -3.12
N LYS A 225 -4.05 -21.50 -2.31
CA LYS A 225 -5.36 -22.08 -2.03
C LYS A 225 -6.23 -21.09 -1.23
N ILE A 226 -5.70 -20.47 -0.22
CA ILE A 226 -6.43 -19.47 0.60
C ILE A 226 -6.93 -18.34 -0.30
N TYR A 227 -6.06 -17.77 -1.12
CA TYR A 227 -6.42 -16.69 -2.05
C TYR A 227 -7.47 -17.16 -3.07
N LYS A 228 -7.30 -18.34 -3.65
CA LYS A 228 -8.27 -18.93 -4.58
C LYS A 228 -9.64 -19.08 -3.93
N ASP A 229 -9.72 -19.62 -2.72
CA ASP A 229 -10.99 -19.86 -2.03
C ASP A 229 -11.70 -18.52 -1.76
N ILE A 230 -10.96 -17.49 -1.31
CA ILE A 230 -11.50 -16.15 -1.10
C ILE A 230 -12.00 -15.56 -2.43
N ALA A 231 -11.20 -15.61 -3.49
CA ALA A 231 -11.54 -15.05 -4.79
C ALA A 231 -12.75 -15.76 -5.44
N THR A 232 -12.88 -17.09 -5.25
CA THR A 232 -13.97 -17.87 -5.80
C THR A 232 -15.29 -17.63 -5.06
N THR A 233 -15.23 -17.49 -3.73
CA THR A 233 -16.44 -17.35 -2.89
C THR A 233 -16.80 -15.89 -2.62
N ASN A 234 -15.94 -14.95 -2.99
CA ASN A 234 -16.03 -13.54 -2.64
C ASN A 234 -16.30 -13.32 -1.14
N SER A 235 -15.70 -14.15 -0.31
CA SER A 235 -15.88 -14.13 1.15
C SER A 235 -14.64 -14.68 1.85
N LEU A 236 -14.49 -14.38 3.16
CA LEU A 236 -13.45 -14.96 4.00
C LEU A 236 -13.99 -16.23 4.68
N PRO A 237 -13.60 -17.45 4.25
CA PRO A 237 -14.06 -18.69 4.83
C PRO A 237 -13.70 -18.80 6.33
N LYS A 238 -14.63 -19.35 7.14
CA LYS A 238 -14.48 -19.45 8.61
C LYS A 238 -13.21 -20.20 9.02
N GLU A 239 -12.78 -21.19 8.24
CA GLU A 239 -11.58 -21.99 8.51
C GLU A 239 -10.29 -21.17 8.49
N TYR A 240 -10.28 -20.00 7.81
CA TYR A 240 -9.12 -19.11 7.74
C TYR A 240 -9.10 -18.04 8.84
N LEU A 241 -10.17 -17.90 9.63
CA LEU A 241 -10.21 -16.97 10.77
C LEU A 241 -9.14 -17.27 11.83
N LYS A 242 -8.63 -18.50 11.86
CA LYS A 242 -7.48 -18.89 12.72
C LYS A 242 -6.18 -18.10 12.42
N TYR A 243 -6.09 -17.47 11.25
CA TYR A 243 -4.96 -16.61 10.86
C TYR A 243 -5.14 -15.13 11.28
N LEU A 244 -6.29 -14.77 11.85
CA LEU A 244 -6.47 -13.40 12.34
C LEU A 244 -5.57 -13.14 13.54
N ILE A 245 -4.94 -11.97 13.49
CA ILE A 245 -4.16 -11.43 14.61
C ILE A 245 -5.00 -10.39 15.37
N ASN A 246 -4.53 -9.98 16.54
CA ASN A 246 -5.19 -8.89 17.27
C ASN A 246 -4.96 -7.57 16.53
N LEU A 247 -5.95 -7.14 15.76
CA LEU A 247 -5.95 -5.88 15.03
C LEU A 247 -6.46 -4.75 15.93
N LYS A 248 -5.79 -3.61 15.89
CA LYS A 248 -6.24 -2.36 16.54
C LYS A 248 -7.05 -1.54 15.53
N ILE A 249 -8.30 -1.93 15.31
CA ILE A 249 -9.22 -1.33 14.34
C ILE A 249 -10.58 -1.07 14.96
#